data_886729ef7f4a15801c40e3d19836e3c1
#
_entry.id   886729ef7f4a15801c40e3d19836e3c1
#
_cell.length_a   1.000
_cell.length_b   1.000
_cell.length_c   1.000
_cell.angle_alpha   90.00
_cell.angle_beta   90.00
_cell.angle_gamma   90.00
#
_symmetry.space_group_name_H-M   'P 1'
#
loop_
_entity.id
_entity.type
_entity.pdbx_description
1 polymer ?
#
loop_
_entity_poly.entity_id
_entity_poly.type
_entity_poly.pdbx_seq_one_letter_code
_entity_poly.pdbx_strand_id
1 'polypeptide(L)'
;MKIGLVLAQASEDGAGGTWSEIASIARQAEDGGLDSLWLSDHFFYRESGAPVGSETGYHEAWTLLSALAVATTRVELGTLVLATSFRPPGLLAKMAATADDIAGGRLILGLGCGWNEPEYEAFGYPFDHRVGRFEEAIEIIVPLIRGERVTLDGQWSRVREAAIRPAPTRPAMPILIAAKGERMLRLTARHADAWQTAWFGRPDERYRGRHAGLMAACAAEGRDPDTLDVTVGVSVEESGGDAALSLDPGAIADALAEWEAEGVDHLQFGMASTTPSTVAIILEAVARSRTG
;
A
#
# COMPACT_ATOMS: atom_id res chain seq x y z
N MET A 1 13.62 -9.04 -7.25
CA MET A 1 12.74 -7.98 -6.65
C MET A 1 11.52 -7.77 -7.53
N LYS A 2 10.28 -7.67 -6.96
CA LYS A 2 9.05 -7.28 -7.68
C LYS A 2 9.00 -5.76 -7.89
N ILE A 3 8.34 -5.31 -8.94
CA ILE A 3 8.20 -3.88 -9.25
C ILE A 3 6.73 -3.53 -9.49
N GLY A 4 6.25 -2.54 -8.76
CA GLY A 4 4.88 -2.05 -8.81
C GLY A 4 4.77 -0.56 -9.14
N LEU A 5 3.56 -0.14 -9.49
CA LEU A 5 3.19 1.24 -9.77
C LEU A 5 2.04 1.67 -8.86
N VAL A 6 2.19 2.79 -8.19
CA VAL A 6 1.08 3.46 -7.52
C VAL A 6 0.34 4.30 -8.57
N LEU A 7 -0.91 3.96 -8.82
CA LEU A 7 -1.73 4.67 -9.79
C LEU A 7 -2.16 6.03 -9.24
N ALA A 8 -2.01 7.07 -10.02
CA ALA A 8 -2.54 8.38 -9.67
C ALA A 8 -4.09 8.33 -9.69
N GLN A 9 -4.69 8.59 -8.54
CA GLN A 9 -6.15 8.62 -8.34
C GLN A 9 -6.72 10.04 -8.41
N ALA A 10 -5.83 11.02 -8.52
CA ALA A 10 -6.12 12.43 -8.63
C ALA A 10 -5.42 13.01 -9.87
N SER A 11 -5.90 14.13 -10.39
CA SER A 11 -5.19 14.95 -11.37
C SER A 11 -4.76 16.26 -10.74
N GLU A 12 -3.70 16.88 -11.29
CA GLU A 12 -3.18 18.17 -10.80
C GLU A 12 -4.19 19.32 -10.88
N ASP A 13 -5.13 19.24 -11.82
CA ASP A 13 -6.23 20.19 -11.97
C ASP A 13 -7.45 19.88 -11.08
N GLY A 14 -7.35 18.90 -10.18
CA GLY A 14 -8.40 18.49 -9.25
C GLY A 14 -9.55 17.70 -9.89
N ALA A 15 -9.48 17.44 -11.21
CA ALA A 15 -10.54 16.74 -11.90
C ALA A 15 -10.51 15.21 -11.70
N GLY A 16 -9.45 14.65 -11.08
CA GLY A 16 -9.25 13.21 -10.95
C GLY A 16 -9.14 12.52 -12.31
N GLY A 17 -8.21 11.60 -12.49
CA GLY A 17 -8.20 10.78 -13.71
C GLY A 17 -9.53 10.05 -13.85
N THR A 18 -10.08 9.99 -15.06
CA THR A 18 -11.29 9.19 -15.29
C THR A 18 -10.99 7.70 -15.09
N TRP A 19 -12.01 6.92 -14.75
CA TRP A 19 -11.86 5.46 -14.70
C TRP A 19 -11.24 4.90 -16.00
N SER A 20 -11.61 5.44 -17.16
CA SER A 20 -11.07 5.00 -18.46
C SER A 20 -9.55 5.21 -18.56
N GLU A 21 -9.06 6.33 -18.08
CA GLU A 21 -7.61 6.65 -18.05
C GLU A 21 -6.89 5.76 -17.07
N ILE A 22 -7.38 5.62 -15.83
CA ILE A 22 -6.81 4.75 -14.81
C ILE A 22 -6.74 3.29 -15.31
N ALA A 23 -7.81 2.79 -15.90
CA ALA A 23 -7.86 1.44 -16.45
C ALA A 23 -6.92 1.25 -17.67
N SER A 24 -6.71 2.29 -18.47
CA SER A 24 -5.76 2.27 -19.59
C SER A 24 -4.32 2.18 -19.09
N ILE A 25 -3.97 3.00 -18.10
CA ILE A 25 -2.65 2.99 -17.44
C ILE A 25 -2.40 1.64 -16.75
N ALA A 26 -3.40 1.10 -16.07
CA ALA A 26 -3.28 -0.20 -15.41
C ALA A 26 -2.97 -1.32 -16.41
N ARG A 27 -3.65 -1.35 -17.55
CA ARG A 27 -3.37 -2.32 -18.62
C ARG A 27 -1.98 -2.10 -19.25
N GLN A 28 -1.59 -0.85 -19.51
CA GLN A 28 -0.25 -0.54 -20.02
C GLN A 28 0.85 -1.05 -19.07
N ALA A 29 0.69 -0.86 -17.78
CA ALA A 29 1.62 -1.33 -16.76
C ALA A 29 1.65 -2.88 -16.70
N GLU A 30 0.49 -3.53 -16.77
CA GLU A 30 0.37 -4.99 -16.81
C GLU A 30 1.01 -5.58 -18.07
N ASP A 31 0.70 -5.06 -19.24
CA ASP A 31 1.23 -5.50 -20.54
C ASP A 31 2.74 -5.25 -20.64
N GLY A 32 3.21 -4.16 -20.03
CA GLY A 32 4.62 -3.81 -19.97
C GLY A 32 5.45 -4.63 -18.96
N GLY A 33 4.80 -5.52 -18.20
CA GLY A 33 5.49 -6.49 -17.34
C GLY A 33 5.72 -6.04 -15.90
N LEU A 34 5.04 -5.00 -15.40
CA LEU A 34 5.05 -4.71 -13.97
C LEU A 34 4.36 -5.83 -13.18
N ASP A 35 4.77 -6.00 -11.93
CA ASP A 35 4.31 -7.11 -11.09
C ASP A 35 3.07 -6.74 -10.28
N SER A 36 2.86 -5.45 -9.96
CA SER A 36 1.74 -5.01 -9.12
C SER A 36 1.28 -3.58 -9.40
N LEU A 37 0.03 -3.30 -9.02
CA LEU A 37 -0.59 -1.98 -9.03
C LEU A 37 -1.12 -1.63 -7.65
N TRP A 38 -0.97 -0.37 -7.25
CA TRP A 38 -1.26 0.10 -5.91
C TRP A 38 -2.14 1.34 -5.91
N LEU A 39 -3.01 1.45 -4.90
CA LEU A 39 -3.89 2.58 -4.68
C LEU A 39 -3.69 3.17 -3.29
N SER A 40 -3.70 4.50 -3.18
CA SER A 40 -3.70 5.21 -1.91
C SER A 40 -5.11 5.35 -1.35
N ASP A 41 -5.29 5.21 -0.04
CA ASP A 41 -6.60 5.33 0.62
C ASP A 41 -6.79 6.75 1.15
N HIS A 42 -7.13 7.66 0.24
CA HIS A 42 -7.47 9.04 0.53
C HIS A 42 -8.85 9.38 0.01
N PHE A 43 -9.59 10.26 0.72
CA PHE A 43 -10.81 10.88 0.23
C PHE A 43 -10.49 12.17 -0.51
N PHE A 44 -9.48 12.88 -0.03
CA PHE A 44 -8.82 14.02 -0.63
C PHE A 44 -7.43 14.19 0.01
N TYR A 45 -6.57 14.94 -0.64
CA TYR A 45 -5.34 15.42 -0.01
C TYR A 45 -5.41 16.91 0.24
N ARG A 46 -5.13 17.33 1.46
CA ARG A 46 -4.92 18.71 1.84
C ARG A 46 -3.77 18.78 2.84
N GLU A 47 -2.83 19.68 2.59
CA GLU A 47 -1.75 19.91 3.54
C GLU A 47 -2.29 20.44 4.87
N SER A 48 -1.66 20.04 5.97
CA SER A 48 -2.03 20.52 7.29
C SER A 48 -1.85 22.04 7.36
N GLY A 49 -2.91 22.76 7.76
CA GLY A 49 -2.93 24.20 7.79
C GLY A 49 -3.27 24.91 6.47
N ALA A 50 -3.41 24.17 5.36
CA ALA A 50 -3.90 24.75 4.12
C ALA A 50 -5.40 25.10 4.21
N PRO A 51 -5.87 26.12 3.46
CA PRO A 51 -7.27 26.56 3.52
C PRO A 51 -8.23 25.46 3.01
N VAL A 52 -9.45 25.46 3.57
CA VAL A 52 -10.56 24.66 3.05
C VAL A 52 -10.86 25.10 1.62
N GLY A 53 -11.02 24.13 0.71
CA GLY A 53 -11.21 24.39 -0.72
C GLY A 53 -9.92 24.25 -1.56
N SER A 54 -8.77 23.93 -0.91
CA SER A 54 -7.52 23.59 -1.60
C SER A 54 -7.27 22.08 -1.72
N GLU A 55 -8.31 21.29 -1.52
CA GLU A 55 -8.23 19.82 -1.56
C GLU A 55 -7.98 19.31 -2.99
N THR A 56 -7.03 18.40 -3.13
CA THR A 56 -6.90 17.56 -4.31
C THR A 56 -7.79 16.33 -4.11
N GLY A 57 -8.78 16.13 -5.00
CA GLY A 57 -9.73 15.03 -4.90
C GLY A 57 -9.10 13.67 -5.26
N TYR A 58 -9.53 12.63 -4.56
CA TYR A 58 -9.15 11.24 -4.83
C TYR A 58 -10.38 10.38 -5.10
N HIS A 59 -10.28 9.47 -6.04
CA HIS A 59 -11.26 8.39 -6.14
C HIS A 59 -11.10 7.42 -4.96
N GLU A 60 -12.23 6.91 -4.44
CA GLU A 60 -12.22 5.98 -3.31
C GLU A 60 -11.48 4.68 -3.69
N ALA A 61 -10.49 4.33 -2.88
CA ALA A 61 -9.51 3.30 -3.19
C ALA A 61 -10.11 1.91 -3.37
N TRP A 62 -11.05 1.51 -2.49
CA TRP A 62 -11.60 0.15 -2.52
C TRP A 62 -12.52 -0.09 -3.72
N THR A 63 -13.26 0.92 -4.10
CA THR A 63 -14.12 0.89 -5.31
C THR A 63 -13.26 0.74 -6.56
N LEU A 64 -12.18 1.53 -6.67
CA LEU A 64 -11.23 1.41 -7.78
C LEU A 64 -10.52 0.06 -7.80
N LEU A 65 -10.07 -0.43 -6.64
CA LEU A 65 -9.40 -1.73 -6.53
C LEU A 65 -10.31 -2.86 -7.03
N SER A 66 -11.58 -2.82 -6.66
CA SER A 66 -12.57 -3.81 -7.13
C SER A 66 -12.76 -3.76 -8.64
N ALA A 67 -12.75 -2.56 -9.24
CA ALA A 67 -12.84 -2.39 -10.69
C ALA A 67 -11.55 -2.87 -11.40
N LEU A 68 -10.35 -2.59 -10.83
CA LEU A 68 -9.07 -3.07 -11.35
C LEU A 68 -8.97 -4.61 -11.28
N ALA A 69 -9.55 -5.24 -10.27
CA ALA A 69 -9.58 -6.69 -10.14
C ALA A 69 -10.21 -7.39 -11.37
N VAL A 70 -11.18 -6.73 -12.01
CA VAL A 70 -11.84 -7.20 -13.23
C VAL A 70 -11.16 -6.70 -14.51
N ALA A 71 -10.52 -5.52 -14.44
CA ALA A 71 -9.89 -4.89 -15.61
C ALA A 71 -8.47 -5.41 -15.92
N THR A 72 -7.86 -6.15 -14.99
CA THR A 72 -6.53 -6.77 -15.08
C THR A 72 -6.60 -8.28 -14.87
N THR A 73 -5.57 -9.01 -15.28
CA THR A 73 -5.59 -10.48 -15.26
C THR A 73 -4.38 -11.11 -14.55
N ARG A 74 -3.25 -10.41 -14.46
CA ARG A 74 -1.97 -10.94 -13.98
C ARG A 74 -1.41 -10.19 -12.78
N VAL A 75 -1.40 -8.86 -12.82
CA VAL A 75 -0.75 -8.03 -11.79
C VAL A 75 -1.40 -8.22 -10.42
N GLU A 76 -0.57 -8.24 -9.38
CA GLU A 76 -1.04 -8.13 -8.00
C GLU A 76 -1.66 -6.76 -7.78
N LEU A 77 -2.68 -6.69 -6.95
CA LEU A 77 -3.42 -5.47 -6.63
C LEU A 77 -3.31 -5.18 -5.15
N GLY A 78 -2.83 -4.01 -4.80
CA GLY A 78 -2.63 -3.64 -3.41
C GLY A 78 -3.14 -2.25 -3.06
N THR A 79 -3.27 -2.01 -1.77
CA THR A 79 -3.49 -0.67 -1.22
C THR A 79 -2.25 -0.20 -0.48
N LEU A 80 -1.89 1.07 -0.64
CA LEU A 80 -0.66 1.66 -0.09
C LEU A 80 -0.96 2.95 0.69
N VAL A 81 -1.56 2.85 1.86
CA VAL A 81 -2.21 1.71 2.52
C VAL A 81 -3.59 2.13 3.02
N LEU A 82 -4.50 1.17 3.25
CA LEU A 82 -5.81 1.48 3.85
C LEU A 82 -5.65 2.02 5.27
N ALA A 83 -6.31 3.12 5.58
CA ALA A 83 -6.50 3.57 6.93
C ALA A 83 -7.58 2.71 7.63
N THR A 84 -7.17 1.87 8.58
CA THR A 84 -8.11 0.94 9.23
C THR A 84 -9.25 1.63 9.98
N SER A 85 -9.08 2.92 10.30
CA SER A 85 -10.12 3.75 10.93
C SER A 85 -11.27 4.14 9.99
N PHE A 86 -11.10 4.04 8.67
CA PHE A 86 -12.13 4.44 7.69
C PHE A 86 -13.20 3.37 7.46
N ARG A 87 -12.96 2.13 7.93
CA ARG A 87 -13.90 1.01 7.74
C ARG A 87 -13.96 0.14 8.99
N PRO A 88 -15.15 -0.34 9.39
CA PRO A 88 -15.24 -1.34 10.44
C PRO A 88 -14.40 -2.58 10.10
N PRO A 89 -13.55 -3.09 11.02
CA PRO A 89 -12.56 -4.12 10.68
C PRO A 89 -13.18 -5.44 10.20
N GLY A 90 -14.31 -5.86 10.75
CA GLY A 90 -15.03 -7.05 10.27
C GLY A 90 -15.59 -6.88 8.85
N LEU A 91 -16.05 -5.65 8.49
CA LEU A 91 -16.47 -5.34 7.14
C LEU A 91 -15.28 -5.34 6.18
N LEU A 92 -14.16 -4.71 6.58
CA LEU A 92 -12.94 -4.67 5.76
C LEU A 92 -12.42 -6.07 5.45
N ALA A 93 -12.36 -6.96 6.44
CA ALA A 93 -11.98 -8.36 6.23
C ALA A 93 -12.91 -9.08 5.24
N LYS A 94 -14.23 -8.82 5.33
CA LYS A 94 -15.21 -9.37 4.39
C LYS A 94 -15.03 -8.82 2.98
N MET A 95 -14.80 -7.52 2.84
CA MET A 95 -14.53 -6.87 1.56
C MET A 95 -13.26 -7.45 0.93
N ALA A 96 -12.18 -7.61 1.71
CA ALA A 96 -10.90 -8.16 1.26
C ALA A 96 -11.05 -9.59 0.72
N ALA A 97 -11.71 -10.47 1.46
CA ALA A 97 -11.96 -11.83 1.01
C ALA A 97 -12.77 -11.89 -0.31
N THR A 98 -13.75 -10.98 -0.48
CA THR A 98 -14.55 -10.92 -1.70
C THR A 98 -13.73 -10.36 -2.88
N ALA A 99 -12.96 -9.30 -2.65
CA ALA A 99 -12.13 -8.71 -3.71
C ALA A 99 -11.00 -9.66 -4.16
N ASP A 100 -10.44 -10.44 -3.23
CA ASP A 100 -9.42 -11.44 -3.57
C ASP A 100 -10.00 -12.58 -4.42
N ASP A 101 -11.23 -13.03 -4.13
CA ASP A 101 -11.94 -14.01 -4.93
C ASP A 101 -12.19 -13.49 -6.36
N ILE A 102 -12.68 -12.25 -6.49
CA ILE A 102 -12.88 -11.58 -7.79
C ILE A 102 -11.55 -11.42 -8.54
N ALA A 103 -10.48 -11.07 -7.83
CA ALA A 103 -9.15 -10.91 -8.39
C ALA A 103 -8.45 -12.22 -8.74
N GLY A 104 -9.05 -13.40 -8.42
CA GLY A 104 -8.43 -14.69 -8.62
C GLY A 104 -7.17 -14.92 -7.77
N GLY A 105 -7.14 -14.38 -6.54
CA GLY A 105 -6.04 -14.56 -5.60
C GLY A 105 -4.86 -13.60 -5.82
N ARG A 106 -5.09 -12.41 -6.37
CA ARG A 106 -4.03 -11.40 -6.66
C ARG A 106 -3.99 -10.24 -5.67
N LEU A 107 -4.84 -10.22 -4.64
CA LEU A 107 -4.90 -9.11 -3.69
C LEU A 107 -3.74 -9.17 -2.68
N ILE A 108 -3.15 -8.01 -2.40
CA ILE A 108 -2.30 -7.73 -1.23
C ILE A 108 -3.02 -6.71 -0.36
N LEU A 109 -3.37 -7.09 0.86
CA LEU A 109 -4.10 -6.20 1.76
C LEU A 109 -3.12 -5.30 2.52
N GLY A 110 -2.90 -4.10 2.02
CA GLY A 110 -2.05 -3.11 2.66
C GLY A 110 -2.80 -2.29 3.70
N LEU A 111 -2.31 -2.27 4.94
CA LEU A 111 -2.97 -1.68 6.10
C LEU A 111 -2.07 -0.68 6.83
N GLY A 112 -2.66 0.36 7.38
CA GLY A 112 -1.99 1.36 8.21
C GLY A 112 -2.94 2.05 9.18
N CYS A 113 -2.39 2.84 10.11
CA CYS A 113 -3.18 3.56 11.10
C CYS A 113 -3.73 4.92 10.62
N GLY A 114 -3.45 5.31 9.37
CA GLY A 114 -3.81 6.63 8.84
C GLY A 114 -2.94 7.77 9.38
N TRP A 115 -2.98 8.93 8.73
CA TRP A 115 -2.11 10.06 9.10
C TRP A 115 -2.66 11.45 8.73
N ASN A 116 -3.50 11.58 7.70
CA ASN A 116 -3.98 12.87 7.19
C ASN A 116 -5.21 13.34 7.99
N GLU A 117 -4.99 14.07 9.07
CA GLU A 117 -6.03 14.54 10.01
C GLU A 117 -7.20 15.28 9.34
N PRO A 118 -6.98 16.15 8.31
CA PRO A 118 -8.07 16.84 7.65
C PRO A 118 -9.17 15.94 7.08
N GLU A 119 -8.82 14.73 6.62
CA GLU A 119 -9.80 13.76 6.12
C GLU A 119 -10.65 13.18 7.25
N TYR A 120 -10.00 12.89 8.39
CA TYR A 120 -10.69 12.38 9.58
C TYR A 120 -11.73 13.39 10.09
N GLU A 121 -11.35 14.66 10.18
CA GLU A 121 -12.28 15.73 10.57
C GLU A 121 -13.43 15.86 9.58
N ALA A 122 -13.13 15.95 8.28
CA ALA A 122 -14.14 16.21 7.25
C ALA A 122 -15.17 15.08 7.12
N PHE A 123 -14.76 13.83 7.31
CA PHE A 123 -15.62 12.66 7.18
C PHE A 123 -16.09 12.08 8.53
N GLY A 124 -15.74 12.73 9.66
CA GLY A 124 -16.23 12.36 11.00
C GLY A 124 -15.59 11.08 11.55
N TYR A 125 -14.37 10.75 11.15
CA TYR A 125 -13.62 9.64 11.70
C TYR A 125 -12.78 10.04 12.91
N PRO A 126 -12.59 9.16 13.90
CA PRO A 126 -11.76 9.46 15.06
C PRO A 126 -10.27 9.45 14.71
N PHE A 127 -9.57 10.57 14.97
CA PHE A 127 -8.13 10.69 14.74
C PHE A 127 -7.27 10.30 15.95
N ASP A 128 -7.89 10.22 17.13
CA ASP A 128 -7.25 9.83 18.37
C ASP A 128 -6.88 8.34 18.42
N HIS A 129 -5.87 7.99 19.22
CA HIS A 129 -5.50 6.61 19.52
C HIS A 129 -5.29 5.71 18.27
N ARG A 130 -4.89 6.26 17.14
CA ARG A 130 -4.82 5.56 15.84
C ARG A 130 -4.09 4.22 15.90
N VAL A 131 -2.96 4.12 16.61
CA VAL A 131 -2.22 2.85 16.74
C VAL A 131 -2.99 1.83 17.59
N GLY A 132 -3.65 2.26 18.67
CA GLY A 132 -4.49 1.36 19.47
C GLY A 132 -5.71 0.85 18.69
N ARG A 133 -6.37 1.75 17.93
CA ARG A 133 -7.46 1.38 17.00
C ARG A 133 -6.98 0.42 15.90
N PHE A 134 -5.78 0.63 15.37
CA PHE A 134 -5.14 -0.26 14.41
C PHE A 134 -4.88 -1.64 15.01
N GLU A 135 -4.35 -1.71 16.23
CA GLU A 135 -4.06 -2.97 16.92
C GLU A 135 -5.33 -3.82 17.08
N GLU A 136 -6.43 -3.26 17.59
CA GLU A 136 -7.71 -3.98 17.66
C GLU A 136 -8.27 -4.36 16.28
N ALA A 137 -8.08 -3.50 15.28
CA ALA A 137 -8.53 -3.79 13.92
C ALA A 137 -7.78 -4.99 13.33
N ILE A 138 -6.44 -5.06 13.49
CA ILE A 138 -5.64 -6.16 12.95
C ILE A 138 -5.92 -7.49 13.65
N GLU A 139 -6.21 -7.47 14.96
CA GLU A 139 -6.64 -8.64 15.74
C GLU A 139 -8.00 -9.21 15.27
N ILE A 140 -8.79 -8.42 14.56
CA ILE A 140 -10.03 -8.86 13.92
C ILE A 140 -9.79 -9.27 12.47
N ILE A 141 -9.10 -8.43 11.70
CA ILE A 141 -8.94 -8.60 10.24
C ILE A 141 -8.14 -9.85 9.92
N VAL A 142 -6.97 -10.02 10.54
CA VAL A 142 -6.05 -11.11 10.18
C VAL A 142 -6.66 -12.49 10.42
N PRO A 143 -7.18 -12.81 11.62
CA PRO A 143 -7.78 -14.12 11.85
C PRO A 143 -9.02 -14.36 10.97
N LEU A 144 -9.86 -13.34 10.73
CA LEU A 144 -11.02 -13.48 9.82
C LEU A 144 -10.59 -13.86 8.39
N ILE A 145 -9.53 -13.22 7.86
CA ILE A 145 -8.99 -13.56 6.55
C ILE A 145 -8.36 -14.95 6.52
N ARG A 146 -7.73 -15.37 7.63
CA ARG A 146 -7.22 -16.74 7.81
C ARG A 146 -8.33 -17.81 7.94
N GLY A 147 -9.61 -17.38 7.95
CA GLY A 147 -10.78 -18.27 8.00
C GLY A 147 -11.23 -18.62 9.41
N GLU A 148 -10.67 -17.98 10.42
CA GLU A 148 -10.96 -18.20 11.82
C GLU A 148 -12.26 -17.51 12.26
N ARG A 149 -12.75 -17.90 13.43
CA ARG A 149 -13.85 -17.24 14.12
C ARG A 149 -13.29 -16.32 15.20
N VAL A 150 -13.77 -15.06 15.25
CA VAL A 150 -13.24 -14.02 16.12
C VAL A 150 -14.31 -13.50 17.07
N THR A 151 -13.95 -13.39 18.34
CA THR A 151 -14.67 -12.61 19.34
C THR A 151 -13.68 -11.65 19.99
N LEU A 152 -13.94 -10.34 19.89
CA LEU A 152 -13.17 -9.29 20.52
C LEU A 152 -14.13 -8.29 21.15
N ASP A 153 -13.94 -7.97 22.43
CA ASP A 153 -14.63 -6.91 23.16
C ASP A 153 -13.62 -5.84 23.55
N GLY A 154 -13.13 -5.10 22.53
CA GLY A 154 -12.12 -4.09 22.68
C GLY A 154 -12.67 -2.72 23.08
N GLN A 155 -11.77 -1.76 23.21
CA GLN A 155 -12.12 -0.37 23.54
C GLN A 155 -12.74 0.35 22.35
N TRP A 156 -12.27 0.07 21.13
CA TRP A 156 -12.67 0.75 19.90
C TRP A 156 -13.39 -0.15 18.91
N SER A 157 -13.17 -1.45 18.98
CA SER A 157 -13.76 -2.42 18.07
C SER A 157 -14.40 -3.58 18.84
N ARG A 158 -15.58 -4.01 18.36
CA ARG A 158 -16.27 -5.14 18.98
C ARG A 158 -16.83 -6.06 17.92
N VAL A 159 -16.49 -7.35 18.01
CA VAL A 159 -17.09 -8.42 17.21
C VAL A 159 -17.40 -9.63 18.11
N ARG A 160 -18.45 -10.38 17.77
CA ARG A 160 -18.83 -11.57 18.51
C ARG A 160 -19.08 -12.72 17.55
N GLU A 161 -18.36 -13.83 17.75
CA GLU A 161 -18.48 -15.03 16.94
C GLU A 161 -18.44 -14.76 15.42
N ALA A 162 -17.72 -13.68 15.02
CA ALA A 162 -17.62 -13.27 13.63
C ALA A 162 -16.85 -14.30 12.82
N ALA A 163 -17.32 -14.60 11.61
CA ALA A 163 -16.64 -15.47 10.66
C ALA A 163 -17.00 -15.01 9.23
N ILE A 164 -16.09 -15.11 8.30
CA ILE A 164 -16.35 -14.81 6.89
C ILE A 164 -17.10 -15.99 6.25
N ARG A 165 -18.22 -15.71 5.59
CA ARG A 165 -19.01 -16.66 4.81
C ARG A 165 -19.43 -16.02 3.49
N PRO A 166 -19.19 -16.61 2.28
CA PRO A 166 -18.37 -17.82 2.12
C PRO A 166 -16.98 -17.68 2.77
N ALA A 167 -16.33 -18.80 3.06
CA ALA A 167 -14.98 -18.78 3.61
C ALA A 167 -14.00 -18.16 2.58
N PRO A 168 -12.93 -17.49 3.02
CA PRO A 168 -11.90 -16.99 2.11
C PRO A 168 -11.35 -18.12 1.24
N THR A 169 -11.27 -17.88 -0.06
CA THR A 169 -10.72 -18.87 -1.01
C THR A 169 -9.20 -19.00 -0.89
N ARG A 170 -8.54 -17.92 -0.44
CA ARG A 170 -7.09 -17.87 -0.19
C ARG A 170 -6.80 -17.37 1.23
N PRO A 171 -6.78 -18.25 2.27
CA PRO A 171 -6.45 -17.86 3.63
C PRO A 171 -5.05 -17.25 3.81
N ALA A 172 -4.15 -17.51 2.87
CA ALA A 172 -2.80 -16.96 2.82
C ALA A 172 -2.71 -15.65 2.01
N MET A 173 -3.81 -14.86 1.90
CA MET A 173 -3.76 -13.51 1.32
C MET A 173 -2.70 -12.67 2.05
N PRO A 174 -1.72 -12.08 1.35
CA PRO A 174 -0.66 -11.31 1.99
C PRO A 174 -1.20 -10.07 2.70
N ILE A 175 -0.77 -9.88 3.93
CA ILE A 175 -1.02 -8.69 4.75
C ILE A 175 0.23 -7.83 4.77
N LEU A 176 0.14 -6.62 4.19
CA LEU A 176 1.20 -5.63 4.23
C LEU A 176 0.88 -4.58 5.27
N ILE A 177 1.82 -4.22 6.14
CA ILE A 177 1.64 -3.16 7.14
C ILE A 177 2.66 -2.04 6.92
N ALA A 178 2.15 -0.80 6.76
CA ALA A 178 2.99 0.39 6.77
C ALA A 178 3.34 0.81 8.19
N ALA A 179 4.63 0.78 8.54
CA ALA A 179 5.09 1.04 9.89
C ALA A 179 6.40 1.84 9.93
N LYS A 180 6.47 2.79 10.88
CA LYS A 180 7.68 3.61 11.12
C LYS A 180 8.08 3.63 12.60
N GLY A 181 7.13 3.62 13.53
CA GLY A 181 7.37 3.69 14.97
C GLY A 181 7.41 2.31 15.61
N GLU A 182 8.11 2.18 16.74
CA GLU A 182 8.37 0.92 17.43
C GLU A 182 7.12 0.05 17.63
N ARG A 183 6.01 0.61 18.16
CA ARG A 183 4.76 -0.14 18.38
C ARG A 183 4.19 -0.70 17.08
N MET A 184 4.19 0.10 16.00
CA MET A 184 3.73 -0.36 14.69
C MET A 184 4.66 -1.41 14.07
N LEU A 185 5.98 -1.28 14.25
CA LEU A 185 6.95 -2.29 13.80
C LEU A 185 6.76 -3.63 14.52
N ARG A 186 6.47 -3.60 15.82
CA ARG A 186 6.15 -4.84 16.59
C ARG A 186 4.85 -5.48 16.10
N LEU A 187 3.80 -4.70 15.81
CA LEU A 187 2.57 -5.23 15.19
C LEU A 187 2.84 -5.82 13.81
N THR A 188 3.71 -5.19 13.02
CA THR A 188 4.16 -5.72 11.73
C THR A 188 4.84 -7.07 11.91
N ALA A 189 5.81 -7.18 12.81
CA ALA A 189 6.51 -8.43 13.08
C ALA A 189 5.58 -9.56 13.54
N ARG A 190 4.48 -9.26 14.25
CA ARG A 190 3.51 -10.27 14.71
C ARG A 190 2.53 -10.72 13.63
N HIS A 191 2.08 -9.82 12.78
CA HIS A 191 0.86 -10.03 11.98
C HIS A 191 1.06 -9.95 10.48
N ALA A 192 2.13 -9.29 10.00
CA ALA A 192 2.31 -9.03 8.57
C ALA A 192 3.06 -10.13 7.84
N ASP A 193 2.78 -10.23 6.54
CA ASP A 193 3.58 -10.97 5.57
C ASP A 193 4.57 -10.04 4.86
N ALA A 194 4.31 -8.71 4.86
CA ALA A 194 5.18 -7.68 4.29
C ALA A 194 5.20 -6.40 5.13
N TRP A 195 6.38 -5.77 5.22
CA TRP A 195 6.55 -4.44 5.81
C TRP A 195 6.66 -3.39 4.72
N GLN A 196 5.96 -2.27 4.90
CA GLN A 196 6.01 -1.13 3.99
C GLN A 196 6.64 0.09 4.63
N THR A 197 7.58 0.73 3.92
CA THR A 197 8.09 2.06 4.24
C THR A 197 8.19 2.93 2.98
N ALA A 198 8.00 4.23 3.10
CA ALA A 198 7.97 5.19 1.99
C ALA A 198 8.30 6.61 2.51
N TRP A 199 8.53 7.58 1.71
CA TRP A 199 8.89 7.64 0.30
C TRP A 199 10.36 7.98 0.21
N PHE A 200 11.07 7.41 -0.74
CA PHE A 200 12.52 7.56 -0.91
C PHE A 200 12.83 7.75 -2.41
N GLY A 201 13.99 8.33 -2.71
CA GLY A 201 14.60 8.22 -4.03
C GLY A 201 15.49 6.97 -4.09
N ARG A 202 16.64 7.05 -3.44
CA ARG A 202 17.63 5.96 -3.30
C ARG A 202 17.70 5.48 -1.86
N PRO A 203 18.34 4.32 -1.59
CA PRO A 203 18.63 3.90 -0.22
C PRO A 203 19.46 4.95 0.54
N ASP A 204 18.94 5.42 1.66
CA ASP A 204 19.55 6.43 2.51
C ASP A 204 19.64 5.97 3.97
N GLU A 205 20.27 6.78 4.82
CA GLU A 205 20.39 6.49 6.26
C GLU A 205 19.02 6.43 6.96
N ARG A 206 18.01 7.15 6.46
CA ARG A 206 16.65 7.10 6.98
C ARG A 206 16.00 5.74 6.70
N TYR A 207 16.21 5.18 5.51
CA TYR A 207 15.77 3.83 5.18
C TYR A 207 16.47 2.80 6.07
N ARG A 208 17.81 2.84 6.14
CA ARG A 208 18.60 1.88 6.93
C ARG A 208 18.23 1.92 8.41
N GLY A 209 17.99 3.12 8.97
CA GLY A 209 17.51 3.28 10.33
C GLY A 209 16.13 2.67 10.58
N ARG A 210 15.19 2.80 9.62
CA ARG A 210 13.86 2.16 9.70
C ARG A 210 13.95 0.64 9.57
N HIS A 211 14.78 0.15 8.67
CA HIS A 211 15.03 -1.28 8.48
C HIS A 211 15.67 -1.91 9.74
N ALA A 212 16.66 -1.26 10.33
CA ALA A 212 17.24 -1.70 11.61
C ALA A 212 16.19 -1.75 12.74
N GLY A 213 15.25 -0.78 12.77
CA GLY A 213 14.12 -0.81 13.69
C GLY A 213 13.18 -2.00 13.47
N LEU A 214 12.95 -2.40 12.21
CA LEU A 214 12.18 -3.60 11.87
C LEU A 214 12.88 -4.86 12.36
N MET A 215 14.20 -4.98 12.12
CA MET A 215 15.00 -6.14 12.59
C MET A 215 14.95 -6.26 14.11
N ALA A 216 15.06 -5.14 14.83
CA ALA A 216 14.92 -5.12 16.28
C ALA A 216 13.52 -5.56 16.75
N ALA A 217 12.46 -5.16 16.03
CA ALA A 217 11.09 -5.59 16.33
C ALA A 217 10.90 -7.10 16.07
N CYS A 218 11.42 -7.63 14.97
CA CYS A 218 11.40 -9.07 14.67
C CYS A 218 12.11 -9.86 15.79
N ALA A 219 13.30 -9.42 16.21
CA ALA A 219 14.02 -10.06 17.31
C ALA A 219 13.24 -10.03 18.64
N ALA A 220 12.58 -8.91 18.96
CA ALA A 220 11.76 -8.76 20.16
C ALA A 220 10.52 -9.65 20.18
N GLU A 221 9.94 -9.92 19.01
CA GLU A 221 8.73 -10.75 18.84
C GLU A 221 9.07 -12.22 18.49
N GLY A 222 10.36 -12.57 18.38
CA GLY A 222 10.80 -13.93 18.02
C GLY A 222 10.46 -14.32 16.58
N ARG A 223 10.28 -13.33 15.70
CA ARG A 223 9.98 -13.52 14.28
C ARG A 223 11.27 -13.69 13.48
N ASP A 224 11.34 -14.73 12.65
CA ASP A 224 12.37 -14.83 11.63
C ASP A 224 12.18 -13.73 10.58
N PRO A 225 13.12 -12.77 10.44
CA PRO A 225 12.99 -11.68 9.49
C PRO A 225 12.91 -12.13 8.03
N ASP A 226 13.51 -13.26 7.67
CA ASP A 226 13.48 -13.81 6.30
C ASP A 226 12.08 -14.28 5.88
N THR A 227 11.12 -14.32 6.81
CA THR A 227 9.71 -14.63 6.54
C THR A 227 8.84 -13.38 6.32
N LEU A 228 9.44 -12.20 6.27
CA LEU A 228 8.76 -10.91 6.16
C LEU A 228 9.30 -10.13 4.96
N ASP A 229 8.53 -10.00 3.90
CA ASP A 229 8.93 -9.23 2.72
C ASP A 229 9.18 -7.75 3.09
N VAL A 230 10.27 -7.19 2.58
CA VAL A 230 10.59 -5.76 2.70
C VAL A 230 10.09 -5.03 1.46
N THR A 231 9.17 -4.08 1.66
CA THR A 231 8.60 -3.31 0.56
C THR A 231 8.87 -1.80 0.71
N VAL A 232 9.21 -1.13 -0.40
CA VAL A 232 9.62 0.28 -0.37
C VAL A 232 8.89 1.09 -1.43
N GLY A 233 8.26 2.19 -0.99
CA GLY A 233 7.73 3.22 -1.89
C GLY A 233 8.82 4.18 -2.33
N VAL A 234 8.99 4.34 -3.64
CA VAL A 234 9.98 5.24 -4.24
C VAL A 234 9.27 6.34 -4.99
N SER A 235 9.60 7.60 -4.67
CA SER A 235 9.12 8.78 -5.39
C SER A 235 9.91 8.99 -6.67
N VAL A 236 9.18 9.32 -7.76
CA VAL A 236 9.77 9.73 -9.04
C VAL A 236 9.18 11.08 -9.45
N GLU A 237 10.05 12.04 -9.77
CA GLU A 237 9.71 13.40 -10.19
C GLU A 237 10.48 13.77 -11.46
N GLU A 238 9.99 14.73 -12.25
CA GLU A 238 10.63 15.10 -13.53
C GLU A 238 12.11 15.40 -13.38
N SER A 239 12.48 16.27 -12.43
CA SER A 239 13.87 16.70 -12.19
C SER A 239 14.59 15.92 -11.10
N GLY A 240 13.88 15.04 -10.39
CA GLY A 240 14.44 14.36 -9.22
C GLY A 240 14.69 15.31 -8.04
N GLY A 241 15.37 14.79 -7.01
CA GLY A 241 15.71 15.54 -5.81
C GLY A 241 16.33 14.62 -4.74
N ASP A 242 16.60 15.17 -3.55
CA ASP A 242 17.18 14.39 -2.44
C ASP A 242 16.29 13.21 -2.00
N ALA A 243 14.97 13.35 -2.16
CA ALA A 243 13.99 12.33 -1.74
C ALA A 243 13.24 11.68 -2.92
N ALA A 244 13.58 12.02 -4.17
CA ALA A 244 12.92 11.48 -5.36
C ALA A 244 13.93 11.18 -6.47
N LEU A 245 13.67 10.13 -7.26
CA LEU A 245 14.41 9.85 -8.48
C LEU A 245 13.98 10.81 -9.59
N SER A 246 14.92 11.17 -10.47
CA SER A 246 14.53 11.79 -11.73
C SER A 246 13.80 10.81 -12.63
N LEU A 247 12.86 11.32 -13.43
CA LEU A 247 12.12 10.54 -14.42
C LEU A 247 13.01 10.26 -15.64
N ASP A 248 14.10 9.53 -15.41
CA ASP A 248 15.08 9.09 -16.40
C ASP A 248 15.28 7.58 -16.32
N PRO A 249 15.18 6.82 -17.45
CA PRO A 249 15.24 5.36 -17.41
C PRO A 249 16.56 4.81 -16.86
N GLY A 250 17.68 5.52 -17.09
CA GLY A 250 19.00 5.12 -16.58
C GLY A 250 19.07 5.30 -15.06
N ALA A 251 18.70 6.49 -14.56
CA ALA A 251 18.70 6.79 -13.13
C ALA A 251 17.78 5.85 -12.33
N ILE A 252 16.63 5.47 -12.91
CA ILE A 252 15.70 4.53 -12.30
C ILE A 252 16.30 3.10 -12.31
N ALA A 253 16.90 2.67 -13.42
CA ALA A 253 17.54 1.34 -13.49
C ALA A 253 18.70 1.19 -12.50
N ASP A 254 19.54 2.22 -12.34
CA ASP A 254 20.59 2.25 -11.34
C ASP A 254 20.03 2.13 -9.91
N ALA A 255 18.95 2.88 -9.61
CA ALA A 255 18.29 2.82 -8.30
C ALA A 255 17.66 1.45 -8.01
N LEU A 256 17.14 0.77 -9.03
CA LEU A 256 16.63 -0.61 -8.89
C LEU A 256 17.72 -1.56 -8.40
N ALA A 257 18.92 -1.47 -8.98
CA ALA A 257 20.06 -2.30 -8.55
C ALA A 257 20.50 -1.97 -7.11
N GLU A 258 20.48 -0.69 -6.72
CA GLU A 258 20.80 -0.29 -5.35
C GLU A 258 19.77 -0.82 -4.33
N TRP A 259 18.49 -0.74 -4.64
CA TRP A 259 17.42 -1.26 -3.78
C TRP A 259 17.45 -2.80 -3.68
N GLU A 260 17.77 -3.49 -4.77
CA GLU A 260 17.96 -4.94 -4.76
C GLU A 260 19.15 -5.35 -3.89
N ALA A 261 20.24 -4.59 -3.92
CA ALA A 261 21.41 -4.80 -3.04
C ALA A 261 21.11 -4.57 -1.55
N GLU A 262 20.13 -3.73 -1.20
CA GLU A 262 19.65 -3.57 0.17
C GLU A 262 18.66 -4.68 0.60
N GLY A 263 18.38 -5.66 -0.26
CA GLY A 263 17.49 -6.79 0.06
C GLY A 263 16.00 -6.45 0.02
N VAL A 264 15.60 -5.46 -0.78
CA VAL A 264 14.18 -5.13 -0.96
C VAL A 264 13.50 -6.17 -1.85
N ASP A 265 12.36 -6.70 -1.42
CA ASP A 265 11.61 -7.72 -2.14
C ASP A 265 10.63 -7.12 -3.15
N HIS A 266 10.06 -5.95 -2.83
CA HIS A 266 9.06 -5.31 -3.67
C HIS A 266 9.19 -3.78 -3.61
N LEU A 267 9.35 -3.15 -4.76
CA LEU A 267 9.47 -1.71 -4.91
C LEU A 267 8.23 -1.14 -5.59
N GLN A 268 7.67 -0.06 -5.06
CA GLN A 268 6.49 0.61 -5.62
C GLN A 268 6.86 2.03 -6.05
N PHE A 269 6.79 2.33 -7.34
CA PHE A 269 6.97 3.68 -7.86
C PHE A 269 5.73 4.54 -7.63
N GLY A 270 5.91 5.68 -6.94
CA GLY A 270 4.92 6.74 -6.79
C GLY A 270 5.30 7.97 -7.60
N MET A 271 4.36 8.51 -8.34
CA MET A 271 4.48 9.73 -9.12
C MET A 271 3.28 10.63 -8.88
N ALA A 272 3.46 11.94 -8.95
CA ALA A 272 2.36 12.90 -8.85
C ALA A 272 1.32 12.70 -9.97
N SER A 273 1.79 12.32 -11.16
CA SER A 273 0.92 12.02 -12.30
C SER A 273 1.38 10.73 -13.00
N THR A 274 0.45 9.81 -13.27
CA THR A 274 0.68 8.63 -14.09
C THR A 274 0.05 8.82 -15.46
N THR A 275 0.89 9.15 -16.45
CA THR A 275 0.50 9.28 -17.85
C THR A 275 1.06 8.10 -18.66
N PRO A 276 0.55 7.83 -19.88
CA PRO A 276 1.15 6.81 -20.75
C PRO A 276 2.65 7.01 -21.00
N SER A 277 3.13 8.26 -21.07
CA SER A 277 4.54 8.57 -21.27
C SER A 277 5.39 8.32 -20.02
N THR A 278 4.92 8.73 -18.83
CA THR A 278 5.67 8.48 -17.58
C THR A 278 5.74 6.98 -17.27
N VAL A 279 4.67 6.23 -17.53
CA VAL A 279 4.67 4.77 -17.39
C VAL A 279 5.62 4.11 -18.39
N ALA A 280 5.68 4.58 -19.63
CA ALA A 280 6.64 4.05 -20.63
C ALA A 280 8.10 4.20 -20.19
N ILE A 281 8.45 5.30 -19.52
CA ILE A 281 9.80 5.53 -18.97
C ILE A 281 10.10 4.51 -17.84
N ILE A 282 9.16 4.27 -16.94
CA ILE A 282 9.31 3.24 -15.90
C ILE A 282 9.51 1.85 -16.52
N LEU A 283 8.70 1.51 -17.51
CA LEU A 283 8.80 0.21 -18.21
C LEU A 283 10.14 0.03 -18.91
N GLU A 284 10.66 1.09 -19.54
CA GLU A 284 11.99 1.07 -20.14
C GLU A 284 13.09 0.84 -19.10
N ALA A 285 13.02 1.53 -17.95
CA ALA A 285 13.97 1.35 -16.85
C ALA A 285 13.95 -0.10 -16.31
N VAL A 286 12.76 -0.66 -16.11
CA VAL A 286 12.59 -2.05 -15.67
C VAL A 286 13.15 -3.04 -16.69
N ALA A 287 12.91 -2.81 -17.98
CA ALA A 287 13.48 -3.64 -19.02
C ALA A 287 15.02 -3.62 -19.03
N ARG A 288 15.62 -2.44 -18.85
CA ARG A 288 17.09 -2.28 -18.74
C ARG A 288 17.66 -3.03 -17.54
N SER A 289 17.04 -2.92 -16.35
CA SER A 289 17.52 -3.58 -15.13
C SER A 289 17.44 -5.12 -15.21
N ARG A 290 16.51 -5.68 -16.01
CA ARG A 290 16.35 -7.13 -16.20
C ARG A 290 17.29 -7.72 -17.25
N THR A 291 17.99 -6.90 -18.04
CA THR A 291 18.87 -7.34 -19.13
C THR A 291 20.37 -7.15 -18.83
N GLY A 292 20.72 -6.43 -17.80
CA GLY A 292 22.08 -6.22 -17.31
C GLY A 292 22.42 -7.19 -16.19
#